data_5f31d3d7401102b47c8adfecd426dc75
#
_entry.id   5f31d3d7401102b47c8adfecd426dc75
#
_cell.length_a   1.000
_cell.length_b   1.000
_cell.length_c   1.000
_cell.angle_alpha   90.00
_cell.angle_beta   90.00
_cell.angle_gamma   90.00
#
_symmetry.space_group_name_H-M   'P 1'
#
loop_
_entity.id
_entity.type
_entity.pdbx_description
1 polymer ?
#
loop_
_entity_poly.entity_id
_entity_poly.type
_entity_poly.pdbx_seq_one_letter_code
_entity_poly.pdbx_strand_id
1 'polypeptide(L)'
;MHNLDDKYYGRFRDQTQIALMDYLEGTEIALEELIKTFDPNGKVKIIPSIDLGMPNNLIRLHGGFATGMAVLWKCNRPIVFIDATVNSCVSSYFELDVNDAFIENFTTERIYKILQKQNDTNHCFNIKSGNHFISLCKSRMTGKIYLVQHFSDSLAKDVNLGLYLTENVWYRNNMQIFNYNDRCIRYLIDASAEKFYKCATELEKLTKEDHLWLAKEIAGDHIVKYSMMPHYGMPKSNVIIIGTFFCEDYSVVPIFSKEACPIYLFQPSKDMEFVRFEDYPFVLIPHGWGQKFIEEYSNLFAIRQSDLKRFMAFS
;
A
#
# COMPACT_ATOMS: atom_id res chain seq x y z
N MET A 1 -10.53 16.03 23.40
CA MET A 1 -10.00 14.77 23.96
C MET A 1 -9.61 13.93 22.74
N HIS A 2 -8.32 13.69 22.53
CA HIS A 2 -7.86 13.02 21.31
C HIS A 2 -8.34 11.58 21.28
N ASN A 3 -9.09 11.20 20.25
CA ASN A 3 -9.56 9.83 20.05
C ASN A 3 -8.49 8.92 19.44
N LEU A 4 -7.50 9.50 18.76
CA LEU A 4 -6.31 8.77 18.33
C LEU A 4 -5.43 8.54 19.56
N ASP A 5 -5.18 7.29 19.84
CA ASP A 5 -4.50 6.77 21.04
C ASP A 5 -3.20 7.56 21.32
N ASP A 6 -3.05 8.14 22.50
CA ASP A 6 -1.88 8.91 22.94
C ASP A 6 -0.56 8.18 22.67
N LYS A 7 -0.61 6.85 22.63
CA LYS A 7 0.53 6.01 22.29
C LYS A 7 1.09 6.25 20.88
N TYR A 8 0.32 6.80 19.96
CA TYR A 8 0.81 7.16 18.62
C TYR A 8 1.43 8.54 18.57
N TYR A 9 0.93 9.51 19.33
CA TYR A 9 1.47 10.88 19.35
C TYR A 9 2.93 10.95 19.78
N GLY A 10 3.34 10.15 20.75
CA GLY A 10 4.74 10.10 21.21
C GLY A 10 5.75 9.56 20.18
N ARG A 11 5.28 9.01 19.05
CA ARG A 11 6.13 8.44 17.99
C ARG A 11 6.41 9.40 16.85
N PHE A 12 5.58 10.43 16.68
CA PHE A 12 5.72 11.42 15.62
C PHE A 12 6.46 12.64 16.16
N ARG A 13 7.59 12.95 15.56
CA ARG A 13 8.44 14.10 15.93
C ARG A 13 8.50 15.17 14.85
N ASP A 14 8.09 14.83 13.63
CA ASP A 14 7.98 15.76 12.52
C ASP A 14 6.71 16.60 12.69
N GLN A 15 6.84 17.92 12.57
CA GLN A 15 5.68 18.83 12.72
C GLN A 15 4.58 18.55 11.71
N THR A 16 4.93 18.12 10.48
CA THR A 16 3.96 17.73 9.46
C THR A 16 3.16 16.51 9.90
N GLN A 17 3.83 15.51 10.48
CA GLN A 17 3.16 14.32 11.02
C GLN A 17 2.22 14.68 12.17
N ILE A 18 2.64 15.55 13.08
CA ILE A 18 1.80 16.02 14.19
C ILE A 18 0.56 16.73 13.66
N ALA A 19 0.73 17.66 12.72
CA ALA A 19 -0.41 18.35 12.07
C ALA A 19 -1.34 17.38 11.34
N LEU A 20 -0.80 16.33 10.71
CA LEU A 20 -1.59 15.30 10.07
C LEU A 20 -2.37 14.44 11.08
N MET A 21 -1.83 14.22 12.29
CA MET A 21 -2.56 13.51 13.33
C MET A 21 -3.83 14.26 13.74
N ASP A 22 -3.72 15.56 14.01
CA ASP A 22 -4.88 16.41 14.32
C ASP A 22 -5.88 16.44 13.15
N TYR A 23 -5.36 16.47 11.92
CA TYR A 23 -6.18 16.42 10.71
C TYR A 23 -6.93 15.11 10.57
N LEU A 24 -6.27 13.97 10.84
CA LEU A 24 -6.87 12.63 10.78
C LEU A 24 -7.88 12.38 11.90
N GLU A 25 -7.70 12.98 13.08
CA GLU A 25 -8.70 12.93 14.15
C GLU A 25 -10.01 13.55 13.70
N GLY A 26 -9.96 14.71 13.05
CA GLY A 26 -11.15 15.34 12.48
C GLY A 26 -11.79 14.48 11.38
N THR A 27 -11.00 13.74 10.61
CA THR A 27 -11.50 12.80 9.60
C THR A 27 -12.16 11.58 10.26
N GLU A 28 -11.55 10.99 11.28
CA GLU A 28 -12.12 9.84 12.01
C GLU A 28 -13.51 10.20 12.56
N ILE A 29 -13.65 11.38 13.19
CA ILE A 29 -14.92 11.89 13.69
C ILE A 29 -15.95 12.04 12.55
N ALA A 30 -15.55 12.67 11.45
CA ALA A 30 -16.46 12.91 10.33
C ALA A 30 -16.95 11.59 9.68
N LEU A 31 -16.05 10.61 9.54
CA LEU A 31 -16.39 9.28 9.01
C LEU A 31 -17.30 8.52 9.98
N GLU A 32 -17.06 8.63 11.29
CA GLU A 32 -17.89 7.99 12.30
C GLU A 32 -19.29 8.59 12.34
N GLU A 33 -19.42 9.91 12.26
CA GLU A 33 -20.72 10.59 12.16
C GLU A 33 -21.47 10.19 10.88
N LEU A 34 -20.78 10.06 9.74
CA LEU A 34 -21.36 9.52 8.52
C LEU A 34 -21.91 8.10 8.74
N ILE A 35 -21.11 7.21 9.32
CA ILE A 35 -21.51 5.82 9.56
C ILE A 35 -22.71 5.74 10.50
N LYS A 36 -22.75 6.55 11.56
CA LYS A 36 -23.87 6.62 12.52
C LYS A 36 -25.20 7.00 11.88
N THR A 37 -25.19 7.66 10.71
CA THR A 37 -26.44 7.91 9.97
C THR A 37 -27.09 6.62 9.45
N PHE A 38 -26.32 5.54 9.29
CA PHE A 38 -26.78 4.24 8.80
C PHE A 38 -26.81 3.18 9.90
N ASP A 39 -25.90 3.25 10.85
CA ASP A 39 -25.72 2.30 11.94
C ASP A 39 -25.36 3.05 13.23
N PRO A 40 -26.29 3.24 14.16
CA PRO A 40 -26.02 3.94 15.43
C PRO A 40 -24.89 3.29 16.28
N ASN A 41 -24.61 2.00 16.06
CA ASN A 41 -23.51 1.28 16.71
C ASN A 41 -22.26 1.19 15.85
N GLY A 42 -22.27 1.84 14.70
CA GLY A 42 -21.14 1.88 13.78
C GLY A 42 -19.95 2.61 14.38
N LYS A 43 -18.76 2.24 13.92
CA LYS A 43 -17.50 2.79 14.43
C LYS A 43 -16.53 2.99 13.28
N VAL A 44 -15.64 3.94 13.46
CA VAL A 44 -14.47 4.14 12.58
C VAL A 44 -13.22 4.16 13.43
N LYS A 45 -12.13 3.65 12.87
CA LYS A 45 -10.79 3.80 13.43
C LYS A 45 -9.81 4.13 12.33
N ILE A 46 -9.09 5.22 12.50
CA ILE A 46 -7.94 5.58 11.68
C ILE A 46 -6.68 5.20 12.45
N ILE A 47 -5.79 4.45 11.81
CA ILE A 47 -4.53 4.03 12.41
C ILE A 47 -3.40 4.55 11.53
N PRO A 48 -2.63 5.51 11.99
CA PRO A 48 -1.46 6.01 11.28
C PRO A 48 -0.31 5.02 11.36
N SER A 49 0.40 4.85 10.26
CA SER A 49 1.72 4.22 10.22
C SER A 49 2.80 5.25 10.53
N ILE A 50 3.97 4.80 10.94
CA ILE A 50 5.08 5.70 11.30
C ILE A 50 5.70 6.45 10.11
N ASP A 51 5.38 6.06 8.88
CA ASP A 51 5.69 6.82 7.67
C ASP A 51 4.55 7.74 7.22
N LEU A 52 3.69 8.16 8.15
CA LEU A 52 2.62 9.12 7.92
C LEU A 52 3.15 10.36 7.20
N GLY A 53 2.53 10.73 6.09
CA GLY A 53 2.96 11.84 5.25
C GLY A 53 1.84 12.45 4.43
N MET A 54 2.12 13.66 3.90
CA MET A 54 1.20 14.38 3.02
C MET A 54 0.95 13.57 1.74
N PRO A 55 -0.30 13.41 1.31
CA PRO A 55 -0.60 12.76 0.05
C PRO A 55 -0.26 13.69 -1.12
N ASN A 56 0.31 13.13 -2.19
CA ASN A 56 0.51 13.86 -3.45
C ASN A 56 -0.81 14.08 -4.23
N ASN A 57 -1.89 13.47 -3.75
CA ASN A 57 -3.20 13.50 -4.41
C ASN A 57 -4.15 14.42 -3.63
N LEU A 58 -4.55 15.52 -4.29
CA LEU A 58 -5.47 16.50 -3.70
C LEU A 58 -6.85 15.91 -3.36
N ILE A 59 -7.31 14.89 -4.09
CA ILE A 59 -8.57 14.21 -3.79
C ILE A 59 -8.52 13.57 -2.40
N ARG A 60 -7.41 12.87 -2.09
CA ARG A 60 -7.18 12.31 -0.75
C ARG A 60 -7.16 13.38 0.32
N LEU A 61 -6.40 14.45 0.08
CA LEU A 61 -6.28 15.51 1.04
C LEU A 61 -7.65 16.16 1.34
N HIS A 62 -8.42 16.49 0.31
CA HIS A 62 -9.77 17.05 0.48
C HIS A 62 -10.74 16.08 1.17
N GLY A 63 -10.62 14.79 0.91
CA GLY A 63 -11.40 13.75 1.57
C GLY A 63 -10.98 13.45 3.02
N GLY A 64 -9.91 14.08 3.49
CA GLY A 64 -9.42 13.89 4.85
C GLY A 64 -8.39 12.77 5.02
N PHE A 65 -7.83 12.21 3.94
CA PHE A 65 -6.92 11.07 3.99
C PHE A 65 -5.46 11.48 3.78
N ALA A 66 -4.55 10.81 4.50
CA ALA A 66 -3.11 10.94 4.37
C ALA A 66 -2.48 9.70 3.70
N THR A 67 -1.19 9.74 3.45
CA THR A 67 -0.38 8.55 3.11
C THR A 67 0.22 7.98 4.38
N GLY A 68 0.38 6.66 4.49
CA GLY A 68 0.87 5.99 5.69
C GLY A 68 -0.23 5.80 6.74
N MET A 69 -1.40 5.27 6.34
CA MET A 69 -2.50 5.03 7.27
C MET A 69 -3.40 3.87 6.84
N ALA A 70 -4.16 3.34 7.78
CA ALA A 70 -5.31 2.49 7.52
C ALA A 70 -6.58 3.12 8.09
N VAL A 71 -7.70 2.92 7.38
CA VAL A 71 -9.04 3.25 7.83
C VAL A 71 -9.82 1.96 7.98
N LEU A 72 -10.40 1.73 9.15
CA LEU A 72 -11.19 0.57 9.46
C LEU A 72 -12.56 1.04 9.95
N TRP A 73 -13.61 0.34 9.57
CA TRP A 73 -14.95 0.71 10.03
C TRP A 73 -15.84 -0.50 10.26
N LYS A 74 -16.84 -0.29 11.09
CA LYS A 74 -17.97 -1.21 11.30
C LYS A 74 -19.24 -0.49 10.91
N CYS A 75 -20.02 -1.09 10.04
CA CYS A 75 -21.34 -0.61 9.65
C CYS A 75 -22.19 -1.83 9.26
N ASN A 76 -23.47 -1.80 9.59
CA ASN A 76 -24.42 -2.85 9.20
C ASN A 76 -24.80 -2.82 7.71
N ARG A 77 -24.34 -1.80 6.98
CA ARG A 77 -24.52 -1.66 5.52
C ARG A 77 -23.16 -1.58 4.84
N PRO A 78 -23.01 -2.13 3.63
CA PRO A 78 -21.81 -1.91 2.82
C PRO A 78 -21.63 -0.41 2.55
N ILE A 79 -20.46 0.11 2.86
CA ILE A 79 -20.06 1.50 2.59
C ILE A 79 -18.59 1.55 2.22
N VAL A 80 -18.20 2.45 1.32
CA VAL A 80 -16.80 2.69 0.95
C VAL A 80 -16.53 4.17 0.72
N PHE A 81 -15.38 4.65 1.16
CA PHE A 81 -14.92 6.03 1.04
C PHE A 81 -14.06 6.20 -0.21
N ILE A 82 -14.58 6.87 -1.24
CA ILE A 82 -13.96 6.97 -2.57
C ILE A 82 -12.68 7.80 -2.52
N ASP A 83 -12.67 8.85 -1.71
CA ASP A 83 -11.57 9.80 -1.63
C ASP A 83 -10.27 9.21 -1.08
N ALA A 84 -10.34 8.05 -0.45
CA ALA A 84 -9.15 7.27 -0.09
C ALA A 84 -8.32 6.82 -1.30
N THR A 85 -8.90 6.86 -2.51
CA THR A 85 -8.29 6.54 -3.81
C THR A 85 -7.49 5.23 -3.80
N VAL A 86 -8.21 4.11 -3.86
CA VAL A 86 -7.63 2.76 -3.91
C VAL A 86 -6.79 2.59 -5.18
N ASN A 87 -5.49 2.38 -5.02
CA ASN A 87 -4.52 2.32 -6.11
C ASN A 87 -4.02 0.90 -6.42
N SER A 88 -4.18 -0.03 -5.48
CA SER A 88 -3.65 -1.40 -5.51
C SER A 88 -2.18 -1.50 -5.94
N CYS A 89 -1.35 -0.56 -5.45
CA CYS A 89 0.08 -0.65 -5.64
C CYS A 89 0.61 -1.82 -4.79
N VAL A 90 1.40 -2.68 -5.43
CA VAL A 90 1.98 -3.86 -4.82
C VAL A 90 3.49 -3.70 -4.70
N SER A 91 4.04 -4.20 -3.61
CA SER A 91 5.47 -4.43 -3.45
C SER A 91 5.72 -5.92 -3.42
N SER A 92 6.70 -6.37 -4.17
CA SER A 92 7.08 -7.78 -4.22
C SER A 92 8.57 -7.98 -4.11
N TYR A 93 8.95 -9.14 -3.60
CA TYR A 93 10.30 -9.65 -3.73
C TYR A 93 10.29 -11.11 -4.20
N PHE A 94 11.29 -11.47 -4.97
CA PHE A 94 11.53 -12.81 -5.48
C PHE A 94 12.96 -13.19 -5.14
N GLU A 95 13.14 -14.22 -4.32
CA GLU A 95 14.47 -14.82 -4.05
C GLU A 95 14.86 -15.65 -5.27
N LEU A 96 16.06 -15.41 -5.79
CA LEU A 96 16.55 -16.04 -7.00
C LEU A 96 17.73 -16.96 -6.71
N ASP A 97 17.74 -18.13 -7.35
CA ASP A 97 18.91 -18.99 -7.46
C ASP A 97 19.61 -18.70 -8.79
N VAL A 98 20.54 -17.74 -8.76
CA VAL A 98 21.23 -17.23 -9.94
C VAL A 98 22.72 -17.02 -9.64
N ASN A 99 23.52 -17.07 -10.70
CA ASN A 99 24.97 -16.85 -10.67
C ASN A 99 25.35 -15.42 -11.10
N ASP A 100 26.65 -15.12 -11.06
CA ASP A 100 27.18 -13.80 -11.43
C ASP A 100 26.90 -13.45 -12.89
N ALA A 101 26.88 -14.42 -13.81
CA ALA A 101 26.54 -14.19 -15.21
C ALA A 101 25.11 -13.68 -15.39
N PHE A 102 24.16 -14.13 -14.57
CA PHE A 102 22.80 -13.57 -14.56
C PHE A 102 22.81 -12.11 -14.12
N ILE A 103 23.60 -11.78 -13.08
CA ILE A 103 23.70 -10.42 -12.55
C ILE A 103 24.30 -9.48 -13.61
N GLU A 104 25.36 -9.90 -14.30
CA GLU A 104 25.99 -9.14 -15.39
C GLU A 104 25.02 -8.89 -16.57
N ASN A 105 24.14 -9.86 -16.84
CA ASN A 105 23.12 -9.76 -17.89
C ASN A 105 21.84 -9.00 -17.45
N PHE A 106 21.73 -8.58 -16.20
CA PHE A 106 20.61 -7.75 -15.74
C PHE A 106 20.88 -6.28 -16.10
N THR A 107 20.61 -5.93 -17.35
CA THR A 107 20.87 -4.60 -17.91
C THR A 107 19.55 -3.84 -18.15
N THR A 108 19.62 -2.51 -18.12
CA THR A 108 18.49 -1.63 -18.44
C THR A 108 17.88 -1.97 -19.82
N GLU A 109 18.75 -2.25 -20.82
CA GLU A 109 18.31 -2.60 -22.15
C GLU A 109 17.51 -3.91 -22.19
N ARG A 110 17.96 -4.94 -21.45
CA ARG A 110 17.24 -6.21 -21.33
C ARG A 110 15.87 -6.00 -20.67
N ILE A 111 15.83 -5.27 -19.56
CA ILE A 111 14.57 -4.98 -18.87
C ILE A 111 13.64 -4.20 -19.78
N TYR A 112 14.14 -3.19 -20.50
CA TYR A 112 13.33 -2.43 -21.45
C TYR A 112 12.72 -3.30 -22.55
N LYS A 113 13.48 -4.26 -23.12
CA LYS A 113 12.96 -5.22 -24.09
C LYS A 113 11.86 -6.12 -23.51
N ILE A 114 12.01 -6.53 -22.25
CA ILE A 114 10.97 -7.32 -21.56
C ILE A 114 9.71 -6.46 -21.38
N LEU A 115 9.87 -5.22 -20.92
CA LEU A 115 8.74 -4.30 -20.74
C LEU A 115 7.98 -3.98 -22.03
N GLN A 116 8.67 -4.00 -23.19
CA GLN A 116 8.00 -3.83 -24.49
C GLN A 116 7.05 -4.99 -24.83
N LYS A 117 7.31 -6.20 -24.33
CA LYS A 117 6.47 -7.36 -24.58
C LYS A 117 5.06 -7.22 -23.97
N GLN A 118 4.88 -6.35 -22.96
CA GLN A 118 3.55 -6.11 -22.40
C GLN A 118 2.53 -5.62 -23.46
N ASN A 119 3.00 -4.94 -24.51
CA ASN A 119 2.14 -4.45 -25.59
C ASN A 119 1.46 -5.59 -26.39
N ASP A 120 2.03 -6.79 -26.35
CA ASP A 120 1.54 -7.99 -27.03
C ASP A 120 0.79 -8.92 -26.08
N THR A 121 0.52 -8.47 -24.85
CA THR A 121 -0.13 -9.22 -23.78
C THR A 121 -1.25 -8.41 -23.14
N ASN A 122 -1.97 -9.02 -22.20
CA ASN A 122 -2.98 -8.32 -21.39
C ASN A 122 -2.39 -7.63 -20.14
N HIS A 123 -1.07 -7.59 -20.01
CA HIS A 123 -0.38 -6.96 -18.88
C HIS A 123 -0.17 -5.47 -19.14
N CYS A 124 -0.57 -4.62 -18.21
CA CYS A 124 -0.59 -3.17 -18.38
C CYS A 124 -0.15 -2.43 -17.12
N PHE A 125 1.10 -2.58 -16.75
CA PHE A 125 1.65 -1.91 -15.58
C PHE A 125 2.50 -0.69 -15.96
N ASN A 126 2.55 0.28 -15.07
CA ASN A 126 3.30 1.51 -15.27
C ASN A 126 4.49 1.60 -14.31
N ILE A 127 5.70 1.37 -14.83
CA ILE A 127 6.94 1.53 -14.06
C ILE A 127 7.49 2.96 -14.14
N LYS A 128 7.11 3.73 -15.17
CA LYS A 128 7.70 5.03 -15.47
C LYS A 128 7.11 6.20 -14.67
N SER A 129 6.17 5.96 -13.78
CA SER A 129 5.55 7.05 -13.00
C SER A 129 5.64 6.82 -11.50
N GLY A 130 5.80 7.91 -10.77
CA GLY A 130 5.85 7.89 -9.32
C GLY A 130 7.15 7.30 -8.78
N ASN A 131 7.03 6.48 -7.75
CA ASN A 131 8.13 5.77 -7.10
C ASN A 131 8.22 4.28 -7.51
N HIS A 132 7.67 3.94 -8.68
CA HIS A 132 7.69 2.58 -9.20
C HIS A 132 9.10 2.18 -9.66
N PHE A 133 9.47 0.94 -9.46
CA PHE A 133 10.79 0.44 -9.84
C PHE A 133 10.87 -1.09 -9.96
N ILE A 134 11.94 -1.54 -10.62
CA ILE A 134 12.44 -2.92 -10.62
C ILE A 134 13.89 -2.86 -10.16
N SER A 135 14.28 -3.64 -9.17
CA SER A 135 15.66 -3.67 -8.65
C SER A 135 16.15 -5.10 -8.49
N LEU A 136 17.36 -5.36 -8.95
CA LEU A 136 18.09 -6.55 -8.56
C LEU A 136 18.97 -6.23 -7.34
N CYS A 137 18.87 -7.03 -6.30
CA CYS A 137 19.46 -6.76 -5.00
C CYS A 137 20.24 -7.99 -4.50
N LYS A 138 21.29 -7.76 -3.71
CA LYS A 138 22.02 -8.82 -2.99
C LYS A 138 21.92 -8.59 -1.49
N SER A 139 21.57 -9.63 -0.76
CA SER A 139 21.58 -9.58 0.70
C SER A 139 23.00 -9.45 1.21
N ARG A 140 23.23 -8.46 2.07
CA ARG A 140 24.53 -8.29 2.75
C ARG A 140 24.80 -9.39 3.75
N MET A 141 23.75 -9.99 4.30
CA MET A 141 23.87 -11.03 5.33
C MET A 141 24.04 -12.42 4.75
N THR A 142 23.28 -12.76 3.71
CA THR A 142 23.20 -14.13 3.21
C THR A 142 23.85 -14.32 1.83
N GLY A 143 24.17 -13.24 1.14
CA GLY A 143 24.65 -13.27 -0.24
C GLY A 143 23.58 -13.62 -1.28
N LYS A 144 22.36 -13.95 -0.87
CA LYS A 144 21.25 -14.30 -1.77
C LYS A 144 20.85 -13.12 -2.65
N ILE A 145 20.39 -13.44 -3.86
CA ILE A 145 19.93 -12.46 -4.84
C ILE A 145 18.41 -12.35 -4.80
N TYR A 146 17.93 -11.12 -4.91
CA TYR A 146 16.50 -10.80 -4.90
C TYR A 146 16.15 -9.86 -6.05
N LEU A 147 15.08 -10.19 -6.77
CA LEU A 147 14.39 -9.24 -7.64
C LEU A 147 13.30 -8.57 -6.80
N VAL A 148 13.33 -7.25 -6.70
CA VAL A 148 12.33 -6.46 -5.98
C VAL A 148 11.59 -5.57 -6.96
N GLN A 149 10.28 -5.57 -6.89
CA GLN A 149 9.42 -4.81 -7.78
C GLN A 149 8.41 -3.98 -6.98
N HIS A 150 8.11 -2.79 -7.47
CA HIS A 150 7.11 -1.90 -6.90
C HIS A 150 6.39 -1.16 -8.02
N PHE A 151 5.14 -1.51 -8.27
CA PHE A 151 4.28 -0.85 -9.26
C PHE A 151 2.80 -1.23 -9.10
N SER A 152 1.93 -0.60 -9.91
CA SER A 152 0.49 -0.90 -10.02
C SER A 152 0.07 -1.03 -11.48
N ASP A 153 -1.03 -1.72 -11.72
CA ASP A 153 -1.69 -1.73 -13.02
C ASP A 153 -2.57 -0.47 -13.15
N SER A 154 -2.04 0.53 -13.84
CA SER A 154 -2.75 1.80 -14.03
C SER A 154 -3.87 1.71 -15.07
N LEU A 155 -3.74 0.87 -16.09
CA LEU A 155 -4.78 0.71 -17.12
C LEU A 155 -6.00 -0.01 -16.56
N ALA A 156 -5.81 -1.10 -15.84
CA ALA A 156 -6.91 -1.81 -15.19
C ALA A 156 -7.65 -0.89 -14.20
N LYS A 157 -6.92 -0.10 -13.43
CA LYS A 157 -7.49 0.85 -12.47
C LYS A 157 -8.36 1.92 -13.14
N ASP A 158 -7.83 2.58 -14.16
CA ASP A 158 -8.44 3.78 -14.72
C ASP A 158 -9.47 3.47 -15.80
N VAL A 159 -9.22 2.46 -16.63
CA VAL A 159 -10.05 2.14 -17.81
C VAL A 159 -10.98 0.96 -17.53
N ASN A 160 -10.44 -0.17 -17.09
CA ASN A 160 -11.19 -1.41 -17.00
C ASN A 160 -12.10 -1.48 -15.79
N LEU A 161 -11.62 -1.07 -14.62
CA LEU A 161 -12.34 -1.17 -13.35
C LEU A 161 -12.92 0.16 -12.88
N GLY A 162 -12.42 1.27 -13.41
CA GLY A 162 -12.94 2.61 -13.13
C GLY A 162 -12.95 2.95 -11.64
N LEU A 163 -11.87 2.63 -10.92
CA LEU A 163 -11.75 2.92 -9.48
C LEU A 163 -11.32 4.36 -9.21
N TYR A 164 -10.70 5.02 -10.18
CA TYR A 164 -10.27 6.40 -10.05
C TYR A 164 -11.41 7.36 -10.37
N LEU A 165 -11.60 8.37 -9.52
CA LEU A 165 -12.67 9.34 -9.71
C LEU A 165 -12.39 10.24 -10.93
N THR A 166 -13.07 9.94 -12.03
CA THR A 166 -13.08 10.70 -13.27
C THR A 166 -14.51 11.14 -13.61
N GLU A 167 -14.66 11.93 -14.67
CA GLU A 167 -16.00 12.37 -15.09
C GLU A 167 -16.92 11.23 -15.51
N ASN A 168 -16.37 10.18 -16.11
CA ASN A 168 -17.12 9.05 -16.70
C ASN A 168 -17.09 7.78 -15.85
N VAL A 169 -16.70 7.87 -14.58
CA VAL A 169 -16.62 6.69 -13.72
C VAL A 169 -18.02 6.08 -13.49
N TRP A 170 -18.11 4.75 -13.51
CA TRP A 170 -19.37 4.00 -13.43
C TRP A 170 -20.22 4.29 -12.19
N TYR A 171 -19.60 4.68 -11.08
CA TYR A 171 -20.30 4.96 -9.82
C TYR A 171 -20.73 6.43 -9.65
N ARG A 172 -20.44 7.31 -10.61
CA ARG A 172 -20.67 8.76 -10.44
C ARG A 172 -22.09 9.11 -10.02
N ASN A 173 -23.10 8.45 -10.62
CA ASN A 173 -24.51 8.71 -10.31
C ASN A 173 -24.96 8.10 -8.98
N ASN A 174 -24.20 7.18 -8.41
CA ASN A 174 -24.46 6.54 -7.12
C ASN A 174 -23.61 7.12 -6.00
N MET A 175 -22.68 7.99 -6.34
CA MET A 175 -21.79 8.64 -5.38
C MET A 175 -22.59 9.65 -4.55
N GLN A 176 -22.44 9.56 -3.25
CA GLN A 176 -23.03 10.46 -2.28
C GLN A 176 -21.96 11.33 -1.64
N ILE A 177 -22.38 12.46 -1.08
CA ILE A 177 -21.50 13.43 -0.43
C ILE A 177 -22.03 13.68 0.98
N PHE A 178 -21.14 13.59 1.95
CA PHE A 178 -21.40 13.97 3.33
C PHE A 178 -20.45 15.09 3.72
N ASN A 179 -21.03 16.19 4.18
CA ASN A 179 -20.28 17.33 4.67
C ASN A 179 -20.35 17.38 6.20
N TYR A 180 -19.20 17.45 6.84
CA TYR A 180 -19.09 17.56 8.28
C TYR A 180 -17.90 18.48 8.62
N ASN A 181 -18.21 19.61 9.25
CA ASN A 181 -17.24 20.68 9.49
C ASN A 181 -16.52 21.07 8.17
N ASP A 182 -15.20 20.93 8.15
CA ASP A 182 -14.34 21.23 6.99
C ASP A 182 -14.05 20.00 6.10
N ARG A 183 -14.77 18.90 6.30
CA ARG A 183 -14.63 17.66 5.53
C ARG A 183 -15.76 17.49 4.53
N CYS A 184 -15.40 17.13 3.31
CA CYS A 184 -16.31 16.76 2.23
C CYS A 184 -16.00 15.32 1.82
N ILE A 185 -16.76 14.36 2.33
CA ILE A 185 -16.52 12.92 2.16
C ILE A 185 -17.41 12.39 1.06
N ARG A 186 -16.83 11.84 0.02
CA ARG A 186 -17.55 11.13 -1.05
C ARG A 186 -17.52 9.64 -0.76
N TYR A 187 -18.69 9.02 -0.86
CA TYR A 187 -18.85 7.61 -0.53
C TYR A 187 -19.85 6.90 -1.42
N LEU A 188 -19.76 5.58 -1.44
CA LEU A 188 -20.75 4.67 -2.03
C LEU A 188 -21.36 3.82 -0.92
N ILE A 189 -22.58 3.35 -1.16
CA ILE A 189 -23.31 2.50 -0.22
C ILE A 189 -23.95 1.32 -0.93
N ASP A 190 -24.24 0.23 -0.19
CA ASP A 190 -24.93 -0.98 -0.63
C ASP A 190 -24.27 -1.60 -1.88
N ALA A 191 -25.07 -1.96 -2.88
CA ALA A 191 -24.60 -2.63 -4.09
C ALA A 191 -23.46 -1.90 -4.81
N SER A 192 -23.42 -0.56 -4.74
CA SER A 192 -22.34 0.23 -5.34
C SER A 192 -21.04 0.09 -4.54
N ALA A 193 -21.11 0.06 -3.21
CA ALA A 193 -19.95 -0.18 -2.36
C ALA A 193 -19.43 -1.60 -2.52
N GLU A 194 -20.30 -2.62 -2.57
CA GLU A 194 -19.93 -4.00 -2.84
C GLU A 194 -19.25 -4.16 -4.20
N LYS A 195 -19.80 -3.52 -5.24
CA LYS A 195 -19.19 -3.53 -6.57
C LYS A 195 -17.80 -2.86 -6.56
N PHE A 196 -17.65 -1.73 -5.86
CA PHE A 196 -16.37 -1.06 -5.74
C PHE A 196 -15.33 -1.95 -5.06
N TYR A 197 -15.70 -2.63 -3.97
CA TYR A 197 -14.81 -3.57 -3.29
C TYR A 197 -14.39 -4.73 -4.21
N LYS A 198 -15.32 -5.30 -4.98
CA LYS A 198 -15.02 -6.35 -5.97
C LYS A 198 -14.04 -5.85 -7.03
N CYS A 199 -14.23 -4.63 -7.55
CA CYS A 199 -13.30 -4.02 -8.50
C CYS A 199 -11.91 -3.79 -7.85
N ALA A 200 -11.84 -3.34 -6.60
CA ALA A 200 -10.58 -3.16 -5.88
C ALA A 200 -9.83 -4.49 -5.68
N THR A 201 -10.55 -5.55 -5.33
CA THR A 201 -9.98 -6.91 -5.18
C THR A 201 -9.48 -7.46 -6.51
N GLU A 202 -10.23 -7.26 -7.59
CA GLU A 202 -9.81 -7.70 -8.94
C GLU A 202 -8.57 -6.92 -9.42
N LEU A 203 -8.51 -5.60 -9.16
CA LEU A 203 -7.33 -4.80 -9.47
C LEU A 203 -6.09 -5.30 -8.72
N GLU A 204 -6.23 -5.64 -7.43
CA GLU A 204 -5.12 -6.19 -6.65
C GLU A 204 -4.63 -7.51 -7.25
N LYS A 205 -5.55 -8.38 -7.64
CA LYS A 205 -5.24 -9.67 -8.28
C LYS A 205 -4.48 -9.46 -9.59
N LEU A 206 -4.98 -8.60 -10.48
CA LEU A 206 -4.33 -8.28 -11.76
C LEU A 206 -2.93 -7.71 -11.55
N THR A 207 -2.76 -6.79 -10.59
CA THR A 207 -1.44 -6.23 -10.27
C THR A 207 -0.48 -7.32 -9.77
N LYS A 208 -0.94 -8.27 -8.96
CA LYS A 208 -0.10 -9.40 -8.53
C LYS A 208 0.26 -10.33 -9.69
N GLU A 209 -0.66 -10.57 -10.61
CA GLU A 209 -0.40 -11.33 -11.84
C GLU A 209 0.66 -10.65 -12.70
N ASP A 210 0.61 -9.33 -12.85
CA ASP A 210 1.64 -8.54 -13.54
C ASP A 210 3.02 -8.66 -12.88
N HIS A 211 3.08 -8.57 -11.55
CA HIS A 211 4.32 -8.77 -10.80
C HIS A 211 4.94 -10.15 -11.05
N LEU A 212 4.10 -11.19 -11.03
CA LEU A 212 4.57 -12.56 -11.25
C LEU A 212 4.98 -12.78 -12.71
N TRP A 213 4.21 -12.26 -13.66
CA TRP A 213 4.56 -12.33 -15.09
C TRP A 213 5.91 -11.68 -15.36
N LEU A 214 6.11 -10.45 -14.88
CA LEU A 214 7.35 -9.72 -15.06
C LEU A 214 8.55 -10.43 -14.42
N ALA A 215 8.37 -10.96 -13.21
CA ALA A 215 9.40 -11.74 -12.55
C ALA A 215 9.79 -12.98 -13.33
N LYS A 216 8.84 -13.70 -13.91
CA LYS A 216 9.07 -14.86 -14.77
C LYS A 216 9.77 -14.50 -16.08
N GLU A 217 9.42 -13.39 -16.72
CA GLU A 217 10.10 -12.90 -17.91
C GLU A 217 11.57 -12.51 -17.63
N ILE A 218 11.84 -12.02 -16.42
CA ILE A 218 13.20 -11.64 -16.01
C ILE A 218 14.01 -12.85 -15.56
N ALA A 219 13.48 -13.70 -14.71
CA ALA A 219 14.21 -14.72 -13.96
C ALA A 219 13.84 -16.17 -14.32
N GLY A 220 12.73 -16.40 -15.03
CA GLY A 220 12.31 -17.75 -15.42
C GLY A 220 12.18 -18.71 -14.24
N ASP A 221 12.77 -19.87 -14.36
CA ASP A 221 12.75 -20.95 -13.36
C ASP A 221 13.70 -20.71 -12.18
N HIS A 222 14.44 -19.60 -12.17
CA HIS A 222 15.34 -19.27 -11.06
C HIS A 222 14.62 -18.70 -9.82
N ILE A 223 13.30 -18.55 -9.84
CA ILE A 223 12.53 -18.07 -8.70
C ILE A 223 12.37 -19.21 -7.68
N VAL A 224 12.93 -19.02 -6.48
CA VAL A 224 12.88 -20.00 -5.38
C VAL A 224 11.72 -19.71 -4.44
N LYS A 225 11.53 -18.43 -4.09
CA LYS A 225 10.52 -17.97 -3.14
C LYS A 225 10.14 -16.54 -3.46
N TYR A 226 8.89 -16.17 -3.15
CA TYR A 226 8.43 -14.80 -3.34
C TYR A 226 7.34 -14.41 -2.33
N SER A 227 7.12 -13.10 -2.22
CA SER A 227 5.98 -12.48 -1.57
C SER A 227 5.53 -11.27 -2.36
N MET A 228 4.23 -11.04 -2.40
CA MET A 228 3.60 -9.91 -3.09
C MET A 228 2.53 -9.32 -2.17
N MET A 229 2.76 -8.11 -1.68
CA MET A 229 1.89 -7.47 -0.69
C MET A 229 1.41 -6.10 -1.19
N PRO A 230 0.09 -5.85 -1.21
CA PRO A 230 -0.44 -4.53 -1.46
C PRO A 230 -0.15 -3.61 -0.28
N HIS A 231 0.07 -2.33 -0.57
CA HIS A 231 0.17 -1.26 0.43
C HIS A 231 -0.76 -0.07 0.10
N TYR A 232 -1.53 -0.21 -0.95
CA TYR A 232 -2.70 0.61 -1.30
C TYR A 232 -3.81 -0.34 -1.73
N GLY A 233 -4.93 -0.34 -1.05
CA GLY A 233 -6.01 -1.23 -1.42
C GLY A 233 -7.08 -1.39 -0.35
N MET A 234 -7.88 -2.42 -0.55
CA MET A 234 -8.92 -2.85 0.38
C MET A 234 -8.70 -4.32 0.78
N PRO A 235 -7.86 -4.60 1.80
CA PRO A 235 -7.65 -5.98 2.24
C PRO A 235 -8.92 -6.66 2.75
N LYS A 236 -9.90 -5.87 3.19
CA LYS A 236 -11.25 -6.30 3.57
C LYS A 236 -12.27 -5.28 3.07
N SER A 237 -13.55 -5.66 3.00
CA SER A 237 -14.63 -4.76 2.55
C SER A 237 -14.83 -3.52 3.44
N ASN A 238 -14.28 -3.56 4.65
CA ASN A 238 -14.34 -2.52 5.66
C ASN A 238 -12.96 -2.05 6.14
N VAL A 239 -11.93 -2.22 5.29
CA VAL A 239 -10.57 -1.74 5.54
C VAL A 239 -10.00 -1.14 4.28
N ILE A 240 -9.49 0.08 4.38
CA ILE A 240 -8.69 0.73 3.35
C ILE A 240 -7.29 0.98 3.89
N ILE A 241 -6.27 0.65 3.09
CA ILE A 241 -4.86 0.96 3.38
C ILE A 241 -4.32 1.94 2.35
N ILE A 242 -3.54 2.91 2.82
CA ILE A 242 -2.98 4.00 2.02
C ILE A 242 -1.49 4.13 2.34
N GLY A 243 -0.63 3.54 1.52
CA GLY A 243 0.82 3.61 1.71
C GLY A 243 1.33 2.87 2.96
N THR A 244 0.69 1.77 3.34
CA THR A 244 1.11 0.92 4.44
C THR A 244 0.72 -0.52 4.18
N PHE A 245 1.51 -1.49 4.65
CA PHE A 245 1.13 -2.89 4.60
C PHE A 245 0.22 -3.25 5.77
N PHE A 246 -0.81 -4.01 5.47
CA PHE A 246 -1.73 -4.57 6.46
C PHE A 246 -1.44 -6.06 6.61
N CYS A 247 -0.81 -6.44 7.70
CA CYS A 247 -0.37 -7.82 7.93
C CYS A 247 -1.20 -8.45 9.05
N GLU A 248 -1.90 -9.52 8.74
CA GLU A 248 -2.64 -10.35 9.70
C GLU A 248 -1.80 -11.56 10.17
N ASP A 249 -0.64 -11.74 9.55
CA ASP A 249 0.30 -12.83 9.80
C ASP A 249 1.75 -12.30 9.87
N TYR A 250 2.70 -13.22 9.86
CA TYR A 250 4.13 -12.93 9.86
C TYR A 250 4.72 -12.85 8.45
N SER A 251 3.96 -12.39 7.49
CA SER A 251 4.44 -12.19 6.11
C SER A 251 5.60 -11.21 6.06
N VAL A 252 6.55 -11.49 5.19
CA VAL A 252 7.70 -10.61 4.93
C VAL A 252 7.32 -9.60 3.88
N VAL A 253 7.60 -8.32 4.13
CA VAL A 253 7.36 -7.21 3.20
C VAL A 253 8.63 -6.44 2.91
N PRO A 254 8.84 -5.98 1.67
CA PRO A 254 9.96 -5.11 1.35
C PRO A 254 9.65 -3.65 1.70
N ILE A 255 10.54 -3.01 2.43
CA ILE A 255 10.47 -1.58 2.74
C ILE A 255 11.62 -0.87 2.05
N PHE A 256 11.32 0.20 1.36
CA PHE A 256 12.29 0.89 0.52
C PHE A 256 12.22 2.41 0.68
N SER A 257 13.29 3.08 0.26
CA SER A 257 13.46 4.51 0.23
C SER A 257 14.06 4.92 -1.13
N LYS A 258 14.88 5.94 -1.16
CA LYS A 258 15.56 6.42 -2.36
C LYS A 258 16.38 5.33 -3.04
N GLU A 259 16.62 5.48 -4.34
CA GLU A 259 17.37 4.52 -5.17
C GLU A 259 18.74 4.12 -4.59
N ALA A 260 19.48 5.07 -4.02
CA ALA A 260 20.79 4.82 -3.40
C ALA A 260 20.71 4.12 -2.04
N CYS A 261 19.51 3.95 -1.48
CA CYS A 261 19.32 3.35 -0.16
C CYS A 261 19.08 1.84 -0.27
N PRO A 262 19.47 1.06 0.74
CA PRO A 262 19.12 -0.35 0.79
C PRO A 262 17.62 -0.58 0.88
N ILE A 263 17.19 -1.78 0.50
CA ILE A 263 15.84 -2.29 0.75
C ILE A 263 15.91 -3.21 1.95
N TYR A 264 14.97 -3.06 2.87
CA TYR A 264 14.85 -3.95 4.03
C TYR A 264 13.69 -4.92 3.83
N LEU A 265 13.92 -6.19 4.16
CA LEU A 265 12.83 -7.17 4.28
C LEU A 265 12.40 -7.22 5.74
N PHE A 266 11.16 -6.79 5.99
CA PHE A 266 10.56 -6.77 7.32
C PHE A 266 9.62 -7.94 7.52
N GLN A 267 9.64 -8.46 8.74
CA GLN A 267 8.67 -9.45 9.18
C GLN A 267 8.19 -9.06 10.59
N PRO A 268 6.89 -9.11 10.89
CA PRO A 268 6.42 -8.92 12.26
C PRO A 268 7.08 -9.90 13.22
N SER A 269 7.46 -9.44 14.42
CA SER A 269 7.96 -10.33 15.47
C SER A 269 6.84 -11.18 16.04
N LYS A 270 7.17 -12.40 16.50
CA LYS A 270 6.22 -13.22 17.27
C LYS A 270 5.83 -12.58 18.60
N ASP A 271 6.69 -11.71 19.14
CA ASP A 271 6.47 -10.98 20.38
C ASP A 271 5.77 -9.64 20.15
N MET A 272 5.44 -9.31 18.90
CA MET A 272 4.78 -8.07 18.54
C MET A 272 3.30 -8.15 18.91
N GLU A 273 2.82 -7.16 19.67
CA GLU A 273 1.41 -7.03 19.97
C GLU A 273 0.66 -6.53 18.73
N PHE A 274 -0.23 -7.36 18.22
CA PHE A 274 -1.11 -6.99 17.12
C PHE A 274 -2.20 -6.04 17.59
N VAL A 275 -2.45 -5.00 16.82
CA VAL A 275 -3.62 -4.14 17.01
C VAL A 275 -4.87 -4.96 16.70
N ARG A 276 -5.93 -4.78 17.46
CA ARG A 276 -7.22 -5.43 17.21
C ARG A 276 -8.27 -4.42 16.82
N PHE A 277 -8.97 -4.72 15.76
CA PHE A 277 -10.20 -4.06 15.39
C PHE A 277 -11.27 -5.12 15.16
N GLU A 278 -12.37 -5.06 15.92
CA GLU A 278 -13.38 -6.12 15.98
C GLU A 278 -12.70 -7.48 16.30
N ASP A 279 -12.86 -8.47 15.42
CA ASP A 279 -12.43 -9.85 15.69
C ASP A 279 -11.08 -10.23 15.05
N TYR A 280 -10.41 -9.31 14.36
CA TYR A 280 -9.15 -9.64 13.70
C TYR A 280 -7.94 -8.82 14.20
N PRO A 281 -6.85 -9.50 14.49
CA PRO A 281 -5.58 -8.86 14.81
C PRO A 281 -4.84 -8.48 13.52
N PHE A 282 -4.11 -7.37 13.54
CA PHE A 282 -3.24 -6.97 12.45
C PHE A 282 -2.12 -6.06 12.96
N VAL A 283 -1.12 -5.85 12.10
CA VAL A 283 -0.08 -4.85 12.29
C VAL A 283 0.08 -4.05 11.02
N LEU A 284 0.31 -2.74 11.17
CA LEU A 284 0.68 -1.87 10.06
C LEU A 284 2.20 -1.79 9.96
N ILE A 285 2.72 -2.09 8.76
CA ILE A 285 4.14 -1.93 8.46
C ILE A 285 4.27 -0.80 7.42
N PRO A 286 5.15 0.20 7.64
CA PRO A 286 5.36 1.26 6.67
C PRO A 286 5.86 0.70 5.34
N HIS A 287 5.48 1.31 4.22
CA HIS A 287 5.99 0.91 2.91
C HIS A 287 7.31 1.60 2.55
N GLY A 288 7.59 2.74 3.20
CA GLY A 288 8.80 3.52 3.00
C GLY A 288 9.56 3.79 4.29
N TRP A 289 10.82 4.23 4.17
CA TRP A 289 11.65 4.55 5.32
C TRP A 289 12.70 5.62 5.01
N GLY A 290 13.15 6.33 6.04
CA GLY A 290 14.36 7.14 6.04
C GLY A 290 15.40 6.55 7.00
N GLN A 291 16.66 6.94 6.89
CA GLN A 291 17.73 6.39 7.73
C GLN A 291 17.46 6.59 9.22
N LYS A 292 16.98 7.74 9.63
CA LYS A 292 16.55 7.99 11.02
C LYS A 292 15.48 7.01 11.50
N PHE A 293 14.58 6.62 10.63
CA PHE A 293 13.53 5.66 10.94
C PHE A 293 14.11 4.32 11.40
N ILE A 294 15.06 3.76 10.67
CA ILE A 294 15.68 2.48 11.03
C ILE A 294 16.42 2.57 12.37
N GLU A 295 17.15 3.67 12.61
CA GLU A 295 17.89 3.88 13.84
C GLU A 295 16.99 4.06 15.08
N GLU A 296 15.88 4.80 14.93
CA GLU A 296 14.99 5.14 16.05
C GLU A 296 13.91 4.09 16.33
N TYR A 297 13.45 3.37 15.30
CA TYR A 297 12.29 2.48 15.36
C TYR A 297 12.60 1.01 15.11
N SER A 298 13.86 0.63 14.90
CA SER A 298 14.26 -0.77 14.71
C SER A 298 13.80 -1.71 15.84
N ASN A 299 13.63 -1.17 17.04
CA ASN A 299 13.14 -1.92 18.21
C ASN A 299 11.61 -2.14 18.19
N LEU A 300 10.86 -1.40 17.39
CA LEU A 300 9.41 -1.53 17.27
C LEU A 300 8.98 -2.60 16.27
N PHE A 301 9.88 -2.94 15.35
CA PHE A 301 9.67 -3.97 14.34
C PHE A 301 10.78 -5.00 14.49
N ALA A 302 10.40 -6.27 14.57
CA ALA A 302 11.40 -7.32 14.47
C ALA A 302 11.91 -7.34 13.05
N ILE A 303 13.00 -6.64 12.83
CA ILE A 303 13.74 -6.68 11.58
C ILE A 303 14.41 -8.03 11.50
N ARG A 304 13.79 -8.99 10.82
CA ARG A 304 14.53 -10.13 10.30
C ARG A 304 15.15 -9.71 8.99
N GLN A 305 16.33 -9.31 9.11
CA GLN A 305 17.21 -8.60 8.26
C GLN A 305 17.61 -9.38 7.04
N SER A 306 17.22 -8.91 5.91
CA SER A 306 18.11 -8.93 4.78
C SER A 306 18.21 -7.50 4.29
N ASP A 307 19.29 -6.84 4.65
CA ASP A 307 19.66 -5.56 4.08
C ASP A 307 20.02 -5.82 2.61
N LEU A 308 19.13 -5.43 1.69
CA LEU A 308 19.29 -5.66 0.27
C LEU A 308 20.00 -4.47 -0.37
N LYS A 309 21.26 -4.64 -0.73
CA LYS A 309 21.98 -3.70 -1.57
C LYS A 309 21.42 -3.79 -2.99
N ARG A 310 20.95 -2.68 -3.54
CA ARG A 310 20.59 -2.58 -4.96
C ARG A 310 21.82 -2.64 -5.83
N PHE A 311 21.80 -3.51 -6.85
CA PHE A 311 22.79 -3.52 -7.92
C PHE A 311 22.36 -2.66 -9.09
N MET A 312 21.08 -2.72 -9.40
CA MET A 312 20.46 -1.97 -10.47
C MET A 312 19.03 -1.64 -10.11
N ALA A 313 18.63 -0.43 -10.39
CA ALA A 313 17.25 0.02 -10.34
C ALA A 313 16.82 0.51 -11.71
N PHE A 314 15.60 0.17 -12.11
CA PHE A 314 14.94 0.69 -13.28
C PHE A 314 13.64 1.35 -12.83
N SER A 315 13.49 2.65 -13.13
CA SER A 315 12.31 3.47 -12.80
C SER A 315 11.88 4.33 -13.98
#